data_4fa1a364f765744ba009364380689fb1
#
_entry.id   4fa1a364f765744ba009364380689fb1
#
_cell.length_a   1.000
_cell.length_b   1.000
_cell.length_c   1.000
_cell.angle_alpha   90.00
_cell.angle_beta   90.00
_cell.angle_gamma   90.00
#
_symmetry.space_group_name_H-M   'P 1'
#
loop_
_entity.id
_entity.type
_entity.pdbx_description
1 polymer ?
#
loop_
_entity_poly.entity_id
_entity_poly.type
_entity_poly.pdbx_seq_one_letter_code
_entity_poly.pdbx_strand_id
1 'polypeptide(L)'
;MFAEKWKLTFVLLPLAVPCAVSAHGTIETPISRVYSCYLEGPESPTSAPCKAAVAVAGPSFLYDWAGVNQLPNGDHKAFVPDGHLCSGGKTNYYGLDLGRSDWPATTISADLSGNYTFVWYATAPHVTRYFQMYMTSDGYDFNQPLKWSDLDSKPFCELNSATLDNGRYKLQCKLPAGKTGRRIIYTIWQRNDSAEAFYACSDVVINGARTTWREMRPIPTTALDQPAGMKITLRVFDADGHDLESISYTVTAQTTAAADWVYAMAQKVNSDAKHVRLGLIDNNGNIVPQKTMSANRIYVDSPQDYNFAVDYTGAPAPAPSPTPTPSPAPTPTPTPTPTPTPTPTPTPTPTPTPTPTPTP
;
A
#
# COMPACT_ATOMS: atom_id res chain seq x y z
N MET A 1 -73.18 -8.75 -60.64
CA MET A 1 -71.90 -8.05 -60.56
C MET A 1 -71.61 -7.82 -59.12
N PHE A 2 -70.82 -8.72 -58.54
CA PHE A 2 -70.31 -8.60 -57.15
C PHE A 2 -68.93 -8.09 -57.20
N ALA A 3 -68.68 -6.91 -56.58
CA ALA A 3 -67.30 -6.35 -56.44
C ALA A 3 -66.74 -6.80 -55.10
N GLU A 4 -65.74 -7.69 -55.08
CA GLU A 4 -65.00 -8.04 -53.94
C GLU A 4 -64.02 -6.91 -53.59
N LYS A 5 -64.14 -6.36 -52.37
CA LYS A 5 -63.17 -5.40 -51.79
C LYS A 5 -62.10 -6.16 -51.06
N TRP A 6 -60.90 -6.21 -51.67
CA TRP A 6 -59.71 -6.69 -50.98
C TRP A 6 -59.26 -5.65 -49.94
N LYS A 7 -59.26 -6.05 -48.65
CA LYS A 7 -58.67 -5.29 -47.54
C LYS A 7 -57.21 -5.65 -47.48
N LEU A 8 -56.29 -4.75 -47.88
CA LEU A 8 -54.86 -4.87 -47.57
C LEU A 8 -54.67 -4.58 -46.08
N THR A 9 -54.33 -5.61 -45.31
CA THR A 9 -53.90 -5.45 -43.90
C THR A 9 -52.37 -5.23 -43.91
N PHE A 10 -51.93 -3.98 -43.65
CA PHE A 10 -50.54 -3.67 -43.43
C PHE A 10 -50.14 -4.22 -42.05
N VAL A 11 -49.35 -5.26 -42.04
CA VAL A 11 -48.65 -5.75 -40.81
C VAL A 11 -47.42 -4.88 -40.65
N LEU A 12 -47.47 -3.92 -39.69
CA LEU A 12 -46.30 -3.22 -39.21
C LEU A 12 -45.45 -4.19 -38.38
N LEU A 13 -44.39 -4.74 -38.97
CA LEU A 13 -43.34 -5.43 -38.22
C LEU A 13 -42.58 -4.34 -37.40
N PRO A 14 -42.49 -4.46 -36.09
CA PRO A 14 -41.58 -3.57 -35.32
C PRO A 14 -40.14 -3.86 -35.73
N LEU A 15 -39.48 -2.89 -36.33
CA LEU A 15 -37.99 -2.91 -36.46
C LEU A 15 -37.43 -2.81 -35.03
N ALA A 16 -36.98 -3.94 -34.48
CA ALA A 16 -36.16 -3.95 -33.29
C ALA A 16 -34.80 -3.34 -33.69
N VAL A 17 -34.64 -2.04 -33.44
CA VAL A 17 -33.34 -1.39 -33.53
C VAL A 17 -32.50 -2.02 -32.39
N PRO A 18 -31.39 -2.73 -32.68
CA PRO A 18 -30.51 -3.19 -31.62
C PRO A 18 -30.00 -1.95 -30.90
N CYS A 19 -30.36 -1.78 -29.65
CA CYS A 19 -29.77 -0.80 -28.78
C CYS A 19 -28.31 -1.23 -28.63
N ALA A 20 -27.40 -0.56 -29.30
CA ALA A 20 -25.98 -0.78 -29.13
C ALA A 20 -25.64 -0.38 -27.68
N VAL A 21 -25.62 -1.36 -26.78
CA VAL A 21 -25.16 -1.14 -25.42
C VAL A 21 -23.67 -0.88 -25.50
N SER A 22 -23.28 0.39 -25.36
CA SER A 22 -21.88 0.80 -25.37
C SER A 22 -21.22 0.30 -24.09
N ALA A 23 -20.15 -0.49 -24.20
CA ALA A 23 -19.31 -0.85 -23.08
C ALA A 23 -18.57 0.38 -22.59
N HIS A 24 -18.32 0.47 -21.29
CA HIS A 24 -17.54 1.57 -20.72
C HIS A 24 -16.79 1.07 -19.49
N GLY A 25 -15.55 1.56 -19.30
CA GLY A 25 -14.78 1.24 -18.13
C GLY A 25 -13.34 1.71 -18.19
N THR A 26 -12.67 1.66 -17.05
CA THR A 26 -11.24 1.93 -16.90
C THR A 26 -10.68 1.23 -15.66
N ILE A 27 -9.37 1.24 -15.49
CA ILE A 27 -8.74 0.73 -14.27
C ILE A 27 -9.00 1.70 -13.09
N GLU A 28 -9.61 1.16 -12.03
CA GLU A 28 -9.85 1.83 -10.75
C GLU A 28 -8.69 1.59 -9.79
N THR A 29 -8.06 0.41 -9.84
CA THR A 29 -6.95 0.04 -8.96
C THR A 29 -5.87 -0.74 -9.75
N PRO A 30 -4.62 -0.22 -9.83
CA PRO A 30 -4.19 1.13 -9.48
C PRO A 30 -4.86 2.16 -10.38
N ILE A 31 -5.21 3.32 -9.84
CA ILE A 31 -6.06 4.29 -10.55
C ILE A 31 -5.45 4.73 -11.89
N SER A 32 -6.27 4.79 -12.95
CA SER A 32 -5.88 5.32 -14.25
C SER A 32 -5.81 6.84 -14.28
N ARG A 33 -5.01 7.41 -15.20
CA ARG A 33 -4.90 8.87 -15.38
C ARG A 33 -6.26 9.53 -15.58
N VAL A 34 -7.10 8.98 -16.46
CA VAL A 34 -8.42 9.54 -16.74
C VAL A 34 -9.32 9.52 -15.52
N TYR A 35 -9.34 8.41 -14.77
CA TYR A 35 -10.21 8.27 -13.60
C TYR A 35 -9.72 9.11 -12.42
N SER A 36 -8.39 9.22 -12.24
CA SER A 36 -7.79 10.13 -11.27
C SER A 36 -8.21 11.58 -11.51
N CYS A 37 -8.08 12.07 -12.75
CA CYS A 37 -8.48 13.43 -13.09
C CYS A 37 -10.00 13.66 -12.99
N TYR A 38 -10.82 12.65 -13.30
CA TYR A 38 -12.26 12.72 -13.07
C TYR A 38 -12.62 12.91 -11.60
N LEU A 39 -11.95 12.16 -10.71
CA LEU A 39 -12.18 12.26 -9.25
C LEU A 39 -11.72 13.59 -8.65
N GLU A 40 -10.78 14.28 -9.30
CA GLU A 40 -10.39 15.64 -8.91
C GLU A 40 -11.43 16.71 -9.26
N GLY A 41 -12.39 16.39 -10.14
CA GLY A 41 -13.43 17.27 -10.64
C GLY A 41 -13.13 17.79 -12.05
N PRO A 42 -13.97 17.47 -13.05
CA PRO A 42 -13.74 17.81 -14.46
C PRO A 42 -13.49 19.29 -14.74
N GLU A 43 -14.19 20.18 -14.04
CA GLU A 43 -14.12 21.64 -14.30
C GLU A 43 -12.93 22.30 -13.59
N SER A 44 -12.41 21.71 -12.53
CA SER A 44 -11.36 22.32 -11.70
C SER A 44 -10.43 21.30 -11.08
N PRO A 45 -9.72 20.50 -11.90
CA PRO A 45 -8.78 19.53 -11.37
C PRO A 45 -7.70 20.22 -10.52
N THR A 46 -7.18 19.53 -9.52
CA THR A 46 -6.27 20.11 -8.53
C THR A 46 -4.80 19.86 -8.85
N SER A 47 -4.47 18.68 -9.37
CA SER A 47 -3.11 18.32 -9.72
C SER A 47 -2.61 19.03 -10.99
N ALA A 48 -1.30 19.27 -11.07
CA ALA A 48 -0.69 19.91 -12.25
C ALA A 48 -0.88 19.06 -13.53
N PRO A 49 -0.75 17.70 -13.53
CA PRO A 49 -1.00 16.91 -14.70
C PRO A 49 -2.44 16.96 -15.20
N CYS A 50 -3.43 16.87 -14.31
CA CYS A 50 -4.84 16.91 -14.69
C CYS A 50 -5.23 18.31 -15.24
N LYS A 51 -4.72 19.39 -14.64
CA LYS A 51 -4.86 20.75 -15.21
C LYS A 51 -4.29 20.84 -16.62
N ALA A 52 -3.09 20.29 -16.83
CA ALA A 52 -2.46 20.29 -18.13
C ALA A 52 -3.24 19.44 -19.15
N ALA A 53 -3.78 18.29 -18.72
CA ALA A 53 -4.61 17.44 -19.57
C ALA A 53 -5.89 18.16 -20.02
N VAL A 54 -6.57 18.85 -19.10
CA VAL A 54 -7.75 19.67 -19.42
C VAL A 54 -7.40 20.86 -20.31
N ALA A 55 -6.23 21.49 -20.13
CA ALA A 55 -5.78 22.57 -21.00
C ALA A 55 -5.54 22.11 -22.45
N VAL A 56 -5.16 20.85 -22.67
CA VAL A 56 -4.94 20.25 -24.00
C VAL A 56 -6.25 19.77 -24.63
N ALA A 57 -7.10 19.06 -23.89
CA ALA A 57 -8.24 18.33 -24.43
C ALA A 57 -9.62 18.92 -24.06
N GLY A 58 -9.66 19.97 -23.24
CA GLY A 58 -10.86 20.46 -22.61
C GLY A 58 -11.36 19.52 -21.50
N PRO A 59 -12.38 19.87 -20.72
CA PRO A 59 -12.88 19.04 -19.61
C PRO A 59 -13.79 17.89 -20.05
N SER A 60 -14.31 17.89 -21.28
CA SER A 60 -15.36 16.98 -21.74
C SER A 60 -14.99 15.50 -21.63
N PHE A 61 -13.72 15.15 -21.83
CA PHE A 61 -13.25 13.76 -21.77
C PHE A 61 -13.32 13.18 -20.35
N LEU A 62 -13.33 14.04 -19.33
CA LEU A 62 -13.45 13.58 -17.95
C LEU A 62 -14.89 13.18 -17.60
N TYR A 63 -15.91 13.77 -18.26
CA TYR A 63 -17.29 13.30 -18.12
C TYR A 63 -17.53 11.96 -18.80
N ASP A 64 -16.72 11.63 -19.82
CA ASP A 64 -16.68 10.31 -20.48
C ASP A 64 -15.41 9.52 -20.07
N TRP A 65 -15.06 9.57 -18.78
CA TRP A 65 -13.85 8.92 -18.26
C TRP A 65 -13.77 7.41 -18.58
N ALA A 66 -14.89 6.78 -18.83
CA ALA A 66 -14.98 5.35 -19.14
C ALA A 66 -14.89 5.05 -20.66
N GLY A 67 -14.77 6.07 -21.51
CA GLY A 67 -14.89 5.98 -22.96
C GLY A 67 -13.58 5.98 -23.76
N VAL A 68 -12.43 5.69 -23.14
CA VAL A 68 -11.15 5.59 -23.87
C VAL A 68 -11.11 4.29 -24.66
N ASN A 69 -11.70 4.27 -25.86
CA ASN A 69 -11.91 3.07 -26.67
C ASN A 69 -11.60 3.25 -28.15
N GLN A 70 -11.41 2.11 -28.85
CA GLN A 70 -11.30 1.99 -30.31
C GLN A 70 -12.01 0.70 -30.77
N LEU A 71 -12.04 0.48 -32.08
CA LEU A 71 -12.59 -0.74 -32.69
C LEU A 71 -11.50 -1.60 -33.37
N PRO A 72 -10.44 -2.00 -32.67
CA PRO A 72 -9.27 -2.63 -33.24
C PRO A 72 -9.48 -4.10 -33.60
N ASN A 73 -10.49 -4.76 -33.02
CA ASN A 73 -10.69 -6.20 -33.16
C ASN A 73 -9.41 -7.03 -32.87
N GLY A 74 -8.59 -6.55 -31.95
CA GLY A 74 -7.31 -7.17 -31.57
C GLY A 74 -6.07 -6.58 -32.23
N ASP A 75 -6.20 -5.78 -33.30
CA ASP A 75 -5.06 -5.09 -33.90
C ASP A 75 -4.86 -3.69 -33.30
N HIS A 76 -4.47 -3.67 -32.01
CA HIS A 76 -4.36 -2.44 -31.24
C HIS A 76 -3.35 -1.45 -31.82
N LYS A 77 -2.24 -1.94 -32.36
CA LYS A 77 -1.16 -1.09 -32.91
C LYS A 77 -1.57 -0.32 -34.15
N ALA A 78 -2.48 -0.87 -34.95
CA ALA A 78 -3.00 -0.19 -36.12
C ALA A 78 -3.94 0.98 -35.78
N PHE A 79 -4.58 0.92 -34.60
CA PHE A 79 -5.58 1.91 -34.16
C PHE A 79 -5.04 2.89 -33.12
N VAL A 80 -4.04 2.52 -32.35
CA VAL A 80 -3.46 3.33 -31.26
C VAL A 80 -2.00 3.62 -31.62
N PRO A 81 -1.71 4.80 -32.20
CA PRO A 81 -0.36 5.15 -32.64
C PRO A 81 0.58 5.44 -31.47
N ASP A 82 1.88 5.36 -31.71
CA ASP A 82 2.93 5.78 -30.81
C ASP A 82 2.71 7.21 -30.31
N GLY A 83 2.93 7.44 -29.03
CA GLY A 83 2.71 8.73 -28.38
C GLY A 83 1.25 8.97 -27.93
N HIS A 84 0.32 8.08 -28.29
CA HIS A 84 -1.11 8.21 -28.00
C HIS A 84 -1.72 6.99 -27.30
N LEU A 85 -0.91 6.23 -26.56
CA LEU A 85 -1.36 5.00 -25.92
C LEU A 85 -2.39 5.29 -24.82
N CYS A 86 -2.15 6.31 -23.99
CA CYS A 86 -3.01 6.59 -22.83
C CYS A 86 -4.37 7.19 -23.23
N SER A 87 -4.45 7.82 -24.39
CA SER A 87 -5.70 8.32 -24.97
C SER A 87 -6.43 7.28 -25.84
N GLY A 88 -5.81 6.09 -26.06
CA GLY A 88 -6.31 5.12 -27.04
C GLY A 88 -6.33 5.67 -28.48
N GLY A 89 -5.50 6.68 -28.80
CA GLY A 89 -5.48 7.35 -30.10
C GLY A 89 -6.67 8.29 -30.36
N LYS A 90 -7.51 8.59 -29.35
CA LYS A 90 -8.66 9.51 -29.50
C LYS A 90 -8.25 10.93 -29.16
N THR A 91 -8.44 11.86 -30.10
CA THR A 91 -8.01 13.26 -29.99
C THR A 91 -8.59 14.00 -28.77
N ASN A 92 -9.83 13.71 -28.41
CA ASN A 92 -10.47 14.30 -27.25
C ASN A 92 -9.90 13.82 -25.90
N TYR A 93 -8.99 12.83 -25.88
CA TYR A 93 -8.28 12.35 -24.68
C TYR A 93 -6.77 12.62 -24.73
N TYR A 94 -6.25 13.33 -25.73
CA TYR A 94 -4.80 13.55 -25.90
C TYR A 94 -4.11 14.21 -24.71
N GLY A 95 -4.85 14.88 -23.84
CA GLY A 95 -4.30 15.35 -22.57
C GLY A 95 -3.73 14.25 -21.68
N LEU A 96 -4.22 12.99 -21.83
CA LEU A 96 -3.72 11.84 -21.06
C LEU A 96 -2.35 11.34 -21.54
N ASP A 97 -1.95 11.71 -22.77
CA ASP A 97 -0.68 11.28 -23.36
C ASP A 97 0.50 12.15 -22.95
N LEU A 98 0.26 13.25 -22.23
CA LEU A 98 1.32 14.15 -21.83
C LEU A 98 2.44 13.42 -21.11
N GLY A 99 3.65 13.51 -21.67
CA GLY A 99 4.89 13.02 -21.06
C GLY A 99 5.24 13.89 -19.85
N ARG A 100 4.96 13.40 -18.66
CA ARG A 100 5.15 14.11 -17.39
C ARG A 100 5.54 13.14 -16.30
N SER A 101 6.61 13.45 -15.58
CA SER A 101 7.06 12.66 -14.44
C SER A 101 6.26 12.92 -13.16
N ASP A 102 5.38 13.92 -13.14
CA ASP A 102 4.57 14.32 -11.98
C ASP A 102 3.13 13.79 -12.01
N TRP A 103 2.77 12.89 -12.94
CA TRP A 103 1.50 12.16 -12.84
C TRP A 103 1.38 11.47 -11.48
N PRO A 104 0.24 11.60 -10.76
CA PRO A 104 0.03 10.89 -9.50
C PRO A 104 0.25 9.39 -9.68
N ALA A 105 1.10 8.79 -8.84
CA ALA A 105 1.43 7.37 -8.94
C ALA A 105 0.94 6.61 -7.72
N THR A 106 0.28 5.48 -7.96
CA THR A 106 -0.14 4.56 -6.90
C THR A 106 1.01 3.64 -6.51
N THR A 107 1.34 3.59 -5.23
CA THR A 107 2.29 2.58 -4.74
C THR A 107 1.63 1.21 -4.72
N ILE A 108 2.23 0.25 -5.42
CA ILE A 108 1.76 -1.13 -5.48
C ILE A 108 2.84 -2.10 -5.01
N SER A 109 2.41 -3.20 -4.38
CA SER A 109 3.29 -4.29 -3.94
C SER A 109 2.61 -5.61 -4.24
N ALA A 110 3.38 -6.59 -4.70
CA ALA A 110 2.88 -7.95 -4.83
C ALA A 110 2.54 -8.54 -3.44
N ASP A 111 1.60 -9.47 -3.40
CA ASP A 111 1.40 -10.34 -2.25
C ASP A 111 2.54 -11.37 -2.12
N LEU A 112 2.47 -12.22 -1.11
CA LEU A 112 3.49 -13.25 -0.84
C LEU A 112 3.65 -14.26 -1.99
N SER A 113 2.63 -14.41 -2.83
CA SER A 113 2.65 -15.28 -4.02
C SER A 113 3.15 -14.55 -5.27
N GLY A 114 3.49 -13.28 -5.14
CA GLY A 114 3.93 -12.43 -6.24
C GLY A 114 2.79 -11.82 -7.03
N ASN A 115 1.53 -11.94 -6.58
CA ASN A 115 0.37 -11.42 -7.28
C ASN A 115 -0.04 -10.03 -6.79
N TYR A 116 -0.73 -9.31 -7.67
CA TYR A 116 -1.45 -8.08 -7.36
C TYR A 116 -2.85 -8.16 -7.98
N THR A 117 -3.88 -7.70 -7.26
CA THR A 117 -5.25 -7.65 -7.80
C THR A 117 -5.52 -6.28 -8.38
N PHE A 118 -5.60 -6.22 -9.70
CA PHE A 118 -6.07 -5.04 -10.42
C PHE A 118 -7.59 -5.04 -10.44
N VAL A 119 -8.18 -3.85 -10.47
CA VAL A 119 -9.64 -3.71 -10.55
C VAL A 119 -9.97 -2.84 -11.76
N TRP A 120 -10.70 -3.42 -12.71
CA TRP A 120 -11.30 -2.68 -13.82
C TRP A 120 -12.75 -2.34 -13.46
N TYR A 121 -13.05 -1.07 -13.34
CA TYR A 121 -14.42 -0.61 -13.14
C TYR A 121 -15.14 -0.49 -14.48
N ALA A 122 -16.10 -1.37 -14.70
CA ALA A 122 -16.97 -1.37 -15.87
C ALA A 122 -18.33 -0.78 -15.52
N THR A 123 -18.64 0.39 -16.06
CA THR A 123 -19.99 0.99 -15.92
C THR A 123 -21.03 0.24 -16.74
N ALA A 124 -20.57 -0.43 -17.79
CA ALA A 124 -21.34 -1.38 -18.60
C ALA A 124 -20.48 -2.63 -18.90
N PRO A 125 -20.62 -3.70 -18.10
CA PRO A 125 -19.88 -4.96 -18.31
C PRO A 125 -20.28 -5.67 -19.59
N HIS A 126 -19.29 -6.31 -20.25
CA HIS A 126 -19.48 -7.11 -21.46
C HIS A 126 -18.66 -8.40 -21.43
N VAL A 127 -18.93 -9.29 -22.38
CA VAL A 127 -18.17 -10.51 -22.54
C VAL A 127 -16.73 -10.17 -22.91
N THR A 128 -15.80 -10.58 -22.07
CA THR A 128 -14.37 -10.36 -22.22
C THR A 128 -13.77 -11.35 -23.20
N ARG A 129 -13.00 -10.89 -24.19
CA ARG A 129 -12.09 -11.72 -24.98
C ARG A 129 -10.77 -11.88 -24.21
N TYR A 130 -10.19 -10.74 -23.77
CA TYR A 130 -9.04 -10.72 -22.88
C TYR A 130 -8.87 -9.36 -22.20
N PHE A 131 -8.18 -9.39 -21.07
CA PHE A 131 -7.44 -8.27 -20.51
C PHE A 131 -5.95 -8.50 -20.77
N GLN A 132 -5.23 -7.50 -21.26
CA GLN A 132 -3.78 -7.52 -21.37
C GLN A 132 -3.19 -6.33 -20.61
N MET A 133 -2.10 -6.57 -19.86
CA MET A 133 -1.39 -5.53 -19.14
C MET A 133 0.08 -5.55 -19.52
N TYR A 134 0.56 -4.40 -19.95
CA TYR A 134 1.95 -4.15 -20.27
C TYR A 134 2.55 -3.19 -19.26
N MET A 135 3.86 -3.25 -19.08
CA MET A 135 4.61 -2.37 -18.19
C MET A 135 5.70 -1.67 -18.99
N THR A 136 6.02 -0.42 -18.60
CA THR A 136 7.16 0.27 -19.21
C THR A 136 8.46 -0.45 -18.91
N SER A 137 9.29 -0.54 -19.96
CA SER A 137 10.64 -1.09 -19.88
C SER A 137 11.54 -0.28 -18.94
N ASP A 138 12.67 -0.84 -18.57
CA ASP A 138 13.67 -0.13 -17.78
C ASP A 138 14.24 1.04 -18.59
N GLY A 139 14.44 2.19 -17.93
CA GLY A 139 14.98 3.39 -18.56
C GLY A 139 13.97 4.25 -19.32
N TYR A 140 12.65 3.95 -19.26
CA TYR A 140 11.64 4.82 -19.87
C TYR A 140 11.71 6.24 -19.29
N ASP A 141 11.75 7.24 -20.18
CA ASP A 141 11.70 8.66 -19.81
C ASP A 141 10.24 9.13 -19.64
N PHE A 142 9.81 9.33 -18.40
CA PHE A 142 8.46 9.78 -18.07
C PHE A 142 8.10 11.17 -18.60
N ASN A 143 9.07 11.95 -19.12
CA ASN A 143 8.83 13.23 -19.76
C ASN A 143 8.54 13.10 -21.28
N GLN A 144 8.42 11.89 -21.78
CA GLN A 144 8.04 11.59 -23.17
C GLN A 144 6.66 10.93 -23.22
N PRO A 145 5.87 11.17 -24.28
CA PRO A 145 4.66 10.40 -24.55
C PRO A 145 4.97 8.91 -24.74
N LEU A 146 4.10 8.04 -24.22
CA LEU A 146 4.28 6.59 -24.21
C LEU A 146 4.14 6.00 -25.64
N LYS A 147 5.10 5.18 -26.05
CA LYS A 147 5.11 4.44 -27.32
C LYS A 147 5.03 2.95 -27.06
N TRP A 148 4.63 2.16 -28.06
CA TRP A 148 4.63 0.71 -27.98
C TRP A 148 6.02 0.12 -27.71
N SER A 149 7.08 0.76 -28.22
CA SER A 149 8.47 0.36 -27.99
C SER A 149 8.95 0.60 -26.55
N ASP A 150 8.26 1.44 -25.78
CA ASP A 150 8.59 1.74 -24.39
C ASP A 150 8.00 0.71 -23.43
N LEU A 151 7.13 -0.16 -23.94
CA LEU A 151 6.54 -1.26 -23.17
C LEU A 151 7.39 -2.53 -23.31
N ASP A 152 7.36 -3.38 -22.28
CA ASP A 152 7.90 -4.74 -22.40
C ASP A 152 7.24 -5.44 -23.61
N SER A 153 7.99 -6.26 -24.34
CA SER A 153 7.57 -6.83 -25.63
C SER A 153 6.35 -7.75 -25.56
N LYS A 154 6.04 -8.24 -24.36
CA LYS A 154 4.88 -9.09 -24.06
C LYS A 154 4.12 -8.53 -22.87
N PRO A 155 2.79 -8.74 -22.80
CA PRO A 155 2.05 -8.41 -21.60
C PRO A 155 2.58 -9.27 -20.43
N PHE A 156 2.73 -8.65 -19.24
CA PHE A 156 3.07 -9.41 -18.05
C PHE A 156 1.86 -10.14 -17.47
N CYS A 157 0.66 -9.77 -17.90
CA CYS A 157 -0.59 -10.40 -17.52
C CYS A 157 -1.53 -10.45 -18.73
N GLU A 158 -2.09 -11.62 -18.97
CA GLU A 158 -3.16 -11.83 -19.95
C GLU A 158 -4.22 -12.74 -19.34
N LEU A 159 -5.48 -12.29 -19.32
CA LEU A 159 -6.60 -13.01 -18.73
C LEU A 159 -7.77 -13.03 -19.71
N ASN A 160 -8.22 -14.22 -20.11
CA ASN A 160 -9.36 -14.40 -21.01
C ASN A 160 -10.72 -14.37 -20.30
N SER A 161 -10.71 -14.29 -18.98
CA SER A 161 -11.87 -14.13 -18.12
C SER A 161 -11.47 -13.45 -16.81
N ALA A 162 -12.44 -12.84 -16.15
CA ALA A 162 -12.24 -12.24 -14.83
C ALA A 162 -13.52 -12.34 -14.01
N THR A 163 -13.40 -12.40 -12.70
CA THR A 163 -14.54 -12.36 -11.80
C THR A 163 -15.16 -10.96 -11.81
N LEU A 164 -16.43 -10.88 -12.17
CA LEU A 164 -17.20 -9.66 -12.13
C LEU A 164 -18.01 -9.60 -10.82
N ASP A 165 -17.80 -8.52 -10.07
CA ASP A 165 -18.47 -8.26 -8.81
C ASP A 165 -18.85 -6.78 -8.74
N ASN A 166 -20.14 -6.47 -8.65
CA ASN A 166 -20.64 -5.08 -8.58
C ASN A 166 -20.05 -4.13 -9.63
N GLY A 167 -20.01 -4.56 -10.90
CA GLY A 167 -19.44 -3.77 -12.00
C GLY A 167 -17.92 -3.70 -12.02
N ARG A 168 -17.22 -4.49 -11.23
CA ARG A 168 -15.77 -4.52 -11.14
C ARG A 168 -15.22 -5.88 -11.53
N TYR A 169 -14.38 -5.91 -12.55
CA TYR A 169 -13.59 -7.09 -12.88
C TYR A 169 -12.34 -7.13 -11.99
N LYS A 170 -12.19 -8.21 -11.24
CA LYS A 170 -11.00 -8.47 -10.42
C LYS A 170 -9.98 -9.27 -11.24
N LEU A 171 -8.85 -8.64 -11.52
CA LEU A 171 -7.79 -9.15 -12.40
C LEU A 171 -6.57 -9.50 -11.53
N GLN A 172 -6.42 -10.76 -11.20
CA GLN A 172 -5.28 -11.22 -10.41
C GLN A 172 -4.10 -11.54 -11.33
N CYS A 173 -3.03 -10.78 -11.21
CA CYS A 173 -1.86 -10.86 -12.08
C CYS A 173 -0.57 -10.95 -11.26
N LYS A 174 0.36 -11.76 -11.75
CA LYS A 174 1.71 -11.82 -11.19
C LYS A 174 2.50 -10.57 -11.62
N LEU A 175 3.01 -9.80 -10.65
CA LEU A 175 3.90 -8.70 -10.98
C LEU A 175 5.25 -9.25 -11.47
N PRO A 176 5.87 -8.62 -12.50
CA PRO A 176 7.16 -9.07 -13.01
C PRO A 176 8.24 -9.02 -11.92
N ALA A 177 8.95 -10.12 -11.73
CA ALA A 177 10.05 -10.19 -10.78
C ALA A 177 11.16 -9.19 -11.16
N GLY A 178 11.71 -8.50 -10.17
CA GLY A 178 12.79 -7.54 -10.36
C GLY A 178 12.36 -6.16 -10.88
N LYS A 179 11.12 -5.98 -11.33
CA LYS A 179 10.60 -4.65 -11.70
C LYS A 179 10.29 -3.84 -10.45
N THR A 180 10.97 -2.72 -10.27
CA THR A 180 10.81 -1.81 -9.13
C THR A 180 10.75 -0.36 -9.60
N GLY A 181 10.39 0.54 -8.68
CA GLY A 181 10.36 1.97 -8.94
C GLY A 181 9.17 2.40 -9.79
N ARG A 182 9.27 3.61 -10.35
CA ARG A 182 8.19 4.19 -11.13
C ARG A 182 8.00 3.46 -12.46
N ARG A 183 6.73 3.19 -12.81
CA ARG A 183 6.30 2.53 -14.05
C ARG A 183 4.96 3.11 -14.51
N ILE A 184 4.66 2.91 -15.80
CA ILE A 184 3.30 3.02 -16.33
C ILE A 184 2.82 1.60 -16.63
N ILE A 185 1.65 1.25 -16.15
CA ILE A 185 0.94 0.04 -16.55
C ILE A 185 -0.08 0.44 -17.59
N TYR A 186 0.07 -0.11 -18.80
CA TYR A 186 -0.86 0.04 -19.91
C TYR A 186 -1.78 -1.15 -19.97
N THR A 187 -3.07 -0.92 -19.76
CA THR A 187 -4.09 -1.97 -19.73
C THR A 187 -4.99 -1.89 -20.97
N ILE A 188 -5.27 -3.03 -21.56
CA ILE A 188 -6.19 -3.23 -22.68
C ILE A 188 -7.30 -4.18 -22.22
N TRP A 189 -8.55 -3.80 -22.41
CA TRP A 189 -9.70 -4.70 -22.33
C TRP A 189 -10.32 -4.86 -23.69
N GLN A 190 -10.16 -6.03 -24.32
CA GLN A 190 -10.80 -6.39 -25.59
C GLN A 190 -12.10 -7.15 -25.33
N ARG A 191 -13.18 -6.68 -25.90
CA ARG A 191 -14.46 -7.39 -25.89
C ARG A 191 -14.44 -8.59 -26.82
N ASN A 192 -15.28 -9.61 -26.50
CA ASN A 192 -15.50 -10.76 -27.36
C ASN A 192 -16.75 -10.61 -28.24
N ASP A 193 -17.71 -9.79 -27.80
CA ASP A 193 -19.01 -9.57 -28.44
C ASP A 193 -19.00 -8.38 -29.43
N SER A 194 -17.87 -7.69 -29.56
CA SER A 194 -17.65 -6.62 -30.54
C SER A 194 -16.17 -6.42 -30.86
N ALA A 195 -15.87 -5.62 -31.88
CA ALA A 195 -14.51 -5.19 -32.22
C ALA A 195 -13.90 -4.24 -31.18
N GLU A 196 -14.67 -3.76 -30.21
CA GLU A 196 -14.31 -2.70 -29.30
C GLU A 196 -13.30 -3.14 -28.25
N ALA A 197 -12.30 -2.27 -27.99
CA ALA A 197 -11.36 -2.41 -26.91
C ALA A 197 -11.20 -1.08 -26.15
N PHE A 198 -10.89 -1.17 -24.87
CA PHE A 198 -10.67 -0.06 -23.96
C PHE A 198 -9.24 -0.01 -23.48
N TYR A 199 -8.75 1.20 -23.23
CA TYR A 199 -7.36 1.44 -22.88
C TYR A 199 -7.24 2.28 -21.62
N ALA A 200 -6.22 2.02 -20.82
CA ALA A 200 -5.93 2.80 -19.64
C ALA A 200 -4.43 2.82 -19.32
N CYS A 201 -3.93 3.98 -18.91
CA CYS A 201 -2.61 4.15 -18.30
C CYS A 201 -2.76 4.40 -16.80
N SER A 202 -2.06 3.61 -16.00
CA SER A 202 -1.93 3.82 -14.56
C SER A 202 -0.46 4.06 -14.22
N ASP A 203 -0.16 5.22 -13.64
CA ASP A 203 1.17 5.48 -13.10
C ASP A 203 1.31 4.79 -11.74
N VAL A 204 2.37 4.03 -11.57
CA VAL A 204 2.63 3.26 -10.36
C VAL A 204 4.05 3.42 -9.87
N VAL A 205 4.25 3.23 -8.56
CA VAL A 205 5.55 2.95 -7.96
C VAL A 205 5.50 1.52 -7.47
N ILE A 206 6.26 0.64 -8.11
CA ILE A 206 6.35 -0.74 -7.68
C ILE A 206 7.37 -0.80 -6.55
N ASN A 207 6.88 -1.07 -5.34
CA ASN A 207 7.77 -1.52 -4.29
C ASN A 207 8.34 -2.87 -4.72
N GLY A 208 9.64 -3.06 -4.54
CA GLY A 208 10.30 -4.34 -4.80
C GLY A 208 9.45 -5.47 -4.23
N ALA A 209 9.54 -6.65 -4.83
CA ALA A 209 8.77 -7.81 -4.37
C ALA A 209 8.73 -7.76 -2.85
N ARG A 210 7.51 -7.72 -2.28
CA ARG A 210 7.39 -7.99 -0.85
C ARG A 210 8.19 -9.25 -0.64
N THR A 211 9.25 -9.12 0.12
CA THR A 211 10.05 -10.26 0.49
C THR A 211 9.08 -11.34 0.96
N THR A 212 9.32 -12.57 0.59
CA THR A 212 8.61 -13.75 1.10
C THR A 212 8.65 -13.81 2.64
N TRP A 213 9.17 -12.76 3.27
CA TRP A 213 9.42 -12.66 4.69
C TRP A 213 8.15 -12.32 5.46
N ARG A 214 7.69 -13.28 6.23
CA ARG A 214 6.56 -13.12 7.17
C ARG A 214 7.10 -12.66 8.52
N GLU A 215 6.59 -11.55 9.04
CA GLU A 215 6.87 -11.13 10.41
C GLU A 215 6.30 -12.17 11.41
N MET A 216 7.13 -12.67 12.28
CA MET A 216 6.73 -13.61 13.32
C MET A 216 6.33 -12.88 14.60
N ARG A 217 7.24 -12.17 15.19
CA ARG A 217 7.05 -11.30 16.36
C ARG A 217 8.29 -10.43 16.59
N PRO A 218 8.18 -9.37 17.41
CA PRO A 218 9.34 -8.63 17.84
C PRO A 218 10.29 -9.54 18.64
N ILE A 219 11.58 -9.25 18.59
CA ILE A 219 12.50 -9.77 19.58
C ILE A 219 11.96 -9.36 20.94
N PRO A 220 11.91 -10.26 21.94
CA PRO A 220 11.36 -9.94 23.26
C PRO A 220 11.95 -8.63 23.79
N THR A 221 11.10 -7.66 24.09
CA THR A 221 11.50 -6.35 24.64
C THR A 221 12.18 -6.44 25.99
N THR A 222 12.17 -7.60 26.61
CA THR A 222 12.90 -7.96 27.84
C THR A 222 14.35 -8.38 27.57
N ALA A 223 14.86 -8.20 26.34
CA ALA A 223 16.26 -8.40 26.06
C ALA A 223 17.08 -7.40 26.87
N LEU A 224 17.62 -7.88 28.00
CA LEU A 224 18.48 -7.12 28.89
C LEU A 224 19.90 -7.07 28.33
N ASP A 225 20.71 -6.19 28.90
CA ASP A 225 22.15 -6.21 28.68
C ASP A 225 22.71 -7.61 28.97
N GLN A 226 23.62 -8.05 28.15
CA GLN A 226 24.23 -9.37 28.26
C GLN A 226 25.72 -9.24 28.54
N PRO A 227 26.28 -10.07 29.43
CA PRO A 227 27.71 -10.03 29.71
C PRO A 227 28.53 -10.52 28.49
N ALA A 228 29.73 -10.01 28.37
CA ALA A 228 30.69 -10.51 27.39
C ALA A 228 30.93 -12.02 27.59
N GLY A 229 31.00 -12.78 26.48
CA GLY A 229 31.05 -14.23 26.49
C GLY A 229 29.71 -14.95 26.48
N MET A 230 28.58 -14.25 26.67
CA MET A 230 27.26 -14.86 26.48
C MET A 230 27.09 -15.24 25.00
N LYS A 231 26.74 -16.49 24.75
CA LYS A 231 26.38 -17.00 23.43
C LYS A 231 24.87 -16.97 23.29
N ILE A 232 24.38 -16.21 22.31
CA ILE A 232 22.97 -16.08 21.97
C ILE A 232 22.76 -16.83 20.65
N THR A 233 21.81 -17.76 20.62
CA THR A 233 21.53 -18.61 19.47
C THR A 233 20.09 -18.45 19.04
N LEU A 234 19.87 -18.00 17.81
CA LEU A 234 18.57 -18.04 17.16
C LEU A 234 18.43 -19.38 16.45
N ARG A 235 17.42 -20.15 16.81
CA ARG A 235 17.06 -21.42 16.18
C ARG A 235 15.75 -21.26 15.44
N VAL A 236 15.67 -21.80 14.23
CA VAL A 236 14.46 -21.83 13.39
C VAL A 236 14.05 -23.27 13.21
N PHE A 237 12.77 -23.55 13.41
CA PHE A 237 12.17 -24.88 13.32
C PHE A 237 11.11 -24.93 12.22
N ASP A 238 10.96 -26.09 11.59
CA ASP A 238 9.81 -26.38 10.74
C ASP A 238 8.51 -26.60 11.56
N ALA A 239 7.42 -26.89 10.86
CA ALA A 239 6.12 -27.15 11.48
C ALA A 239 6.12 -28.39 12.40
N ASP A 240 7.00 -29.33 12.15
CA ASP A 240 7.15 -30.60 12.92
C ASP A 240 8.12 -30.45 14.11
N GLY A 241 8.77 -29.28 14.23
CA GLY A 241 9.68 -28.95 15.33
C GLY A 241 11.13 -29.38 15.08
N HIS A 242 11.51 -29.73 13.86
CA HIS A 242 12.91 -30.03 13.53
C HIS A 242 13.70 -28.74 13.29
N ASP A 243 14.94 -28.70 13.76
CA ASP A 243 15.85 -27.58 13.49
C ASP A 243 16.15 -27.45 12.00
N LEU A 244 15.79 -26.32 11.41
CA LEU A 244 16.13 -25.96 10.03
C LEU A 244 17.46 -25.23 9.95
N GLU A 245 17.69 -24.28 10.86
CA GLU A 245 18.94 -23.55 10.97
C GLU A 245 19.14 -22.96 12.37
N SER A 246 20.40 -22.70 12.69
CA SER A 246 20.80 -22.20 13.99
C SER A 246 21.97 -21.22 13.82
N ILE A 247 21.75 -19.96 14.18
CA ILE A 247 22.74 -18.90 14.06
C ILE A 247 23.11 -18.41 15.46
N SER A 248 24.40 -18.45 15.78
CA SER A 248 24.91 -18.04 17.08
C SER A 248 25.73 -16.77 16.98
N TYR A 249 25.55 -15.89 17.95
CA TYR A 249 26.36 -14.69 18.19
C TYR A 249 26.92 -14.73 19.61
N THR A 250 28.21 -14.42 19.78
CA THR A 250 28.83 -14.29 21.10
C THR A 250 28.99 -12.81 21.44
N VAL A 251 28.39 -12.38 22.53
CA VAL A 251 28.48 -11.00 23.02
C VAL A 251 29.94 -10.65 23.32
N THR A 252 30.44 -9.56 22.78
CA THR A 252 31.76 -9.02 23.02
C THR A 252 31.72 -7.95 24.10
N ALA A 253 32.90 -7.52 24.57
CA ALA A 253 32.98 -6.41 25.53
C ALA A 253 32.39 -5.10 25.00
N GLN A 254 32.35 -4.93 23.68
CA GLN A 254 31.81 -3.74 23.00
C GLN A 254 30.31 -3.83 22.71
N THR A 255 29.68 -5.00 22.90
CA THR A 255 28.28 -5.26 22.56
C THR A 255 27.48 -5.80 23.75
N THR A 256 27.83 -5.42 24.96
CA THR A 256 27.13 -5.85 26.18
C THR A 256 25.75 -5.20 26.34
N ALA A 257 25.60 -3.96 25.85
CA ALA A 257 24.31 -3.27 25.87
C ALA A 257 23.29 -3.95 24.93
N ALA A 258 22.04 -4.04 25.36
CA ALA A 258 20.98 -4.73 24.63
C ALA A 258 20.84 -4.25 23.17
N ALA A 259 20.90 -2.95 22.91
CA ALA A 259 20.82 -2.39 21.56
C ALA A 259 22.02 -2.82 20.67
N ASP A 260 23.19 -2.97 21.26
CA ASP A 260 24.41 -3.31 20.53
C ASP A 260 24.47 -4.81 20.18
N TRP A 261 24.20 -5.71 21.14
CA TRP A 261 24.22 -7.14 20.83
C TRP A 261 23.06 -7.55 19.94
N VAL A 262 21.86 -6.94 20.09
CA VAL A 262 20.71 -7.21 19.19
C VAL A 262 21.04 -6.78 17.75
N TYR A 263 21.66 -5.61 17.59
CA TYR A 263 22.08 -5.12 16.27
C TYR A 263 23.14 -6.05 15.64
N ALA A 264 24.18 -6.40 16.38
CA ALA A 264 25.24 -7.30 15.91
C ALA A 264 24.69 -8.70 15.57
N MET A 265 23.81 -9.24 16.42
CA MET A 265 23.09 -10.48 16.15
C MET A 265 22.26 -10.40 14.85
N ALA A 266 21.53 -9.30 14.67
CA ALA A 266 20.70 -9.08 13.48
C ALA A 266 21.57 -9.01 12.20
N GLN A 267 22.71 -8.33 12.25
CA GLN A 267 23.66 -8.30 11.13
C GLN A 267 24.16 -9.71 10.78
N LYS A 268 24.55 -10.48 11.79
CA LYS A 268 25.03 -11.84 11.59
C LYS A 268 23.95 -12.76 11.04
N VAL A 269 22.72 -12.71 11.57
CA VAL A 269 21.59 -13.48 11.06
C VAL A 269 21.31 -13.12 9.61
N ASN A 270 21.30 -11.84 9.26
CA ASN A 270 21.02 -11.41 7.89
C ASN A 270 22.11 -11.78 6.89
N SER A 271 23.34 -11.98 7.37
CA SER A 271 24.47 -12.47 6.56
C SER A 271 24.42 -13.98 6.36
N ASP A 272 24.15 -14.74 7.41
CA ASP A 272 24.44 -16.18 7.47
C ASP A 272 23.20 -17.05 7.27
N ALA A 273 22.02 -16.57 7.70
CA ALA A 273 20.79 -17.36 7.68
C ALA A 273 20.16 -17.43 6.28
N LYS A 274 19.49 -18.53 5.98
CA LYS A 274 18.69 -18.71 4.75
C LYS A 274 17.22 -18.37 4.99
N HIS A 275 16.66 -18.84 6.10
CA HIS A 275 15.23 -18.88 6.38
C HIS A 275 14.75 -17.81 7.36
N VAL A 276 15.66 -17.01 7.93
CA VAL A 276 15.30 -15.97 8.90
C VAL A 276 16.07 -14.65 8.64
N ARG A 277 15.44 -13.54 8.96
CA ARG A 277 16.04 -12.19 8.96
C ARG A 277 15.59 -11.42 10.19
N LEU A 278 16.42 -10.49 10.65
CA LEU A 278 16.15 -9.61 11.79
C LEU A 278 16.31 -8.14 11.38
N GLY A 279 15.34 -7.31 11.71
CA GLY A 279 15.38 -5.88 11.41
C GLY A 279 14.01 -5.25 11.28
N LEU A 280 13.94 -4.16 10.51
CA LEU A 280 12.70 -3.58 10.00
C LEU A 280 12.68 -3.69 8.48
N ILE A 281 11.51 -3.89 7.93
CA ILE A 281 11.31 -3.84 6.47
C ILE A 281 11.37 -2.36 6.05
N ASP A 282 12.29 -2.04 5.13
CA ASP A 282 12.38 -0.73 4.49
C ASP A 282 11.36 -0.60 3.34
N ASN A 283 11.29 0.59 2.73
CA ASN A 283 10.37 0.85 1.61
C ASN A 283 10.66 -0.01 0.35
N ASN A 284 11.83 -0.64 0.27
CA ASN A 284 12.23 -1.52 -0.82
C ASN A 284 11.97 -3.01 -0.51
N GLY A 285 11.43 -3.31 0.68
CA GLY A 285 11.19 -4.67 1.13
C GLY A 285 12.42 -5.38 1.71
N ASN A 286 13.53 -4.69 1.94
CA ASN A 286 14.70 -5.24 2.60
C ASN A 286 14.52 -5.21 4.11
N ILE A 287 15.01 -6.25 4.79
CA ILE A 287 15.02 -6.30 6.25
C ILE A 287 16.36 -5.75 6.73
N VAL A 288 16.31 -4.55 7.32
CA VAL A 288 17.48 -3.77 7.72
C VAL A 288 17.62 -3.78 9.24
N PRO A 289 18.73 -4.31 9.80
CA PRO A 289 18.99 -4.26 11.23
C PRO A 289 18.94 -2.84 11.78
N GLN A 290 18.32 -2.67 12.94
CA GLN A 290 18.21 -1.40 13.63
C GLN A 290 19.03 -1.42 14.91
N LYS A 291 19.80 -0.35 15.17
CA LYS A 291 20.59 -0.20 16.41
C LYS A 291 19.70 0.30 17.57
N THR A 292 18.58 -0.39 17.78
CA THR A 292 17.68 -0.17 18.90
C THR A 292 17.14 -1.50 19.38
N MET A 293 16.85 -1.62 20.67
CA MET A 293 16.39 -2.86 21.26
C MET A 293 14.99 -3.26 20.77
N SER A 294 14.09 -2.30 20.57
CA SER A 294 12.65 -2.55 20.35
C SER A 294 12.24 -2.59 18.87
N ALA A 295 13.08 -2.14 17.94
CA ALA A 295 12.68 -1.96 16.54
C ALA A 295 12.86 -3.23 15.69
N ASN A 296 13.78 -4.13 16.07
CA ASN A 296 14.03 -5.32 15.26
C ASN A 296 12.89 -6.35 15.40
N ARG A 297 12.42 -6.86 14.28
CA ARG A 297 11.43 -7.92 14.15
C ARG A 297 12.09 -9.16 13.60
N ILE A 298 11.53 -10.32 13.89
CA ILE A 298 11.96 -11.60 13.32
C ILE A 298 11.06 -11.90 12.13
N TYR A 299 11.67 -12.13 10.98
CA TYR A 299 11.01 -12.51 9.75
C TYR A 299 11.50 -13.88 9.30
N VAL A 300 10.60 -14.71 8.80
CA VAL A 300 10.91 -16.01 8.20
C VAL A 300 10.41 -16.04 6.76
N ASP A 301 11.05 -16.82 5.90
CA ASP A 301 10.62 -16.98 4.53
C ASP A 301 9.29 -17.75 4.47
N SER A 302 8.29 -17.11 3.90
CA SER A 302 6.95 -17.68 3.73
C SER A 302 6.92 -18.58 2.45
N PRO A 303 6.08 -19.64 2.36
CA PRO A 303 4.84 -19.86 3.09
C PRO A 303 4.93 -20.87 4.24
N GLN A 304 6.11 -21.22 4.71
CA GLN A 304 6.31 -22.28 5.70
C GLN A 304 5.83 -21.83 7.09
N ASP A 305 5.23 -22.75 7.84
CA ASP A 305 4.90 -22.54 9.25
C ASP A 305 6.13 -22.79 10.12
N TYR A 306 7.04 -21.81 10.10
CA TYR A 306 8.24 -21.85 10.92
C TYR A 306 7.98 -21.29 12.31
N ASN A 307 8.68 -21.87 13.28
CA ASN A 307 8.80 -21.37 14.64
C ASN A 307 10.25 -20.99 14.92
N PHE A 308 10.48 -20.27 16.01
CA PHE A 308 11.82 -19.93 16.43
C PHE A 308 11.96 -19.94 17.96
N ALA A 309 13.20 -20.14 18.43
CA ALA A 309 13.62 -19.93 19.79
C ALA A 309 14.91 -19.12 19.85
N VAL A 310 15.11 -18.40 20.94
CA VAL A 310 16.34 -17.68 21.25
C VAL A 310 16.91 -18.25 22.54
N ASP A 311 18.04 -18.91 22.43
CA ASP A 311 18.73 -19.56 23.55
C ASP A 311 19.91 -18.71 24.02
N TYR A 312 20.12 -18.67 25.33
CA TYR A 312 21.20 -17.95 25.98
C TYR A 312 22.08 -18.96 26.75
N THR A 313 23.36 -19.08 26.41
CA THR A 313 24.29 -20.05 27.02
C THR A 313 25.65 -19.43 27.25
N GLY A 314 26.37 -19.92 28.25
CA GLY A 314 27.79 -19.68 28.42
C GLY A 314 28.21 -18.40 29.17
N ALA A 315 27.31 -17.62 29.73
CA ALA A 315 27.72 -16.56 30.65
C ALA A 315 28.04 -17.14 32.06
N PRO A 316 29.08 -16.64 32.75
CA PRO A 316 29.19 -16.90 34.17
C PRO A 316 27.93 -16.40 34.90
N ALA A 317 27.47 -17.15 35.88
CA ALA A 317 26.38 -16.71 36.72
C ALA A 317 26.65 -15.27 37.22
N PRO A 318 25.65 -14.37 37.20
CA PRO A 318 25.85 -13.03 37.71
C PRO A 318 26.41 -13.17 39.14
N ALA A 319 27.46 -12.41 39.42
CA ALA A 319 28.00 -12.34 40.78
C ALA A 319 26.83 -12.12 41.74
N PRO A 320 26.76 -12.83 42.87
CA PRO A 320 25.67 -12.65 43.81
C PRO A 320 25.51 -11.17 44.12
N SER A 321 24.31 -10.68 43.94
CA SER A 321 23.99 -9.27 44.27
C SER A 321 24.56 -8.99 45.66
N PRO A 322 25.28 -7.89 45.87
CA PRO A 322 25.82 -7.60 47.19
C PRO A 322 24.66 -7.69 48.19
N THR A 323 24.87 -8.52 49.23
CA THR A 323 23.90 -8.65 50.33
C THR A 323 23.55 -7.24 50.76
N PRO A 324 22.26 -6.85 50.82
CA PRO A 324 21.89 -5.50 51.20
C PRO A 324 22.56 -5.19 52.52
N THR A 325 23.38 -4.17 52.57
CA THR A 325 23.95 -3.64 53.81
C THR A 325 22.75 -3.39 54.73
N PRO A 326 22.76 -3.90 55.99
CA PRO A 326 21.63 -3.69 56.89
C PRO A 326 21.36 -2.19 56.95
N SER A 327 20.10 -1.84 56.66
CA SER A 327 19.62 -0.46 56.77
C SER A 327 19.92 0.05 58.16
N PRO A 328 20.54 1.24 58.31
CA PRO A 328 20.75 1.82 59.65
C PRO A 328 19.43 1.84 60.39
N ALA A 329 19.49 1.47 61.71
CA ALA A 329 18.32 1.48 62.59
C ALA A 329 17.61 2.86 62.49
N PRO A 330 16.29 2.89 62.49
CA PRO A 330 15.56 4.14 62.39
C PRO A 330 15.96 5.07 63.53
N THR A 331 16.40 6.27 63.19
CA THR A 331 16.64 7.36 64.14
C THR A 331 15.36 7.59 64.94
N PRO A 332 15.42 7.68 66.26
CA PRO A 332 14.22 7.90 67.09
C PRO A 332 13.47 9.16 66.60
N THR A 333 12.21 9.00 66.36
CA THR A 333 11.32 10.10 65.94
C THR A 333 11.33 11.17 67.08
N PRO A 334 11.58 12.44 66.78
CA PRO A 334 11.51 13.50 67.77
C PRO A 334 10.11 13.55 68.37
N THR A 335 10.06 13.65 69.68
CA THR A 335 8.82 13.84 70.46
C THR A 335 8.09 15.10 69.97
N PRO A 336 6.80 15.03 69.70
CA PRO A 336 6.08 16.20 69.23
C PRO A 336 6.14 17.34 70.21
N THR A 337 6.58 18.51 69.75
CA THR A 337 6.51 19.77 70.52
C THR A 337 5.04 20.11 70.74
N PRO A 338 4.65 20.51 71.97
CA PRO A 338 3.28 20.83 72.26
C PRO A 338 2.77 22.00 71.42
N THR A 339 1.62 21.78 70.81
CA THR A 339 0.92 22.75 69.93
C THR A 339 0.57 23.99 70.81
N PRO A 340 0.91 25.20 70.33
CA PRO A 340 0.51 26.43 71.08
C PRO A 340 -1.02 26.52 71.15
N THR A 341 -1.50 26.91 72.32
CA THR A 341 -2.93 27.16 72.62
C THR A 341 -3.42 28.31 71.71
N PRO A 342 -4.58 28.17 71.09
CA PRO A 342 -5.07 29.21 70.21
C PRO A 342 -5.37 30.51 71.02
N THR A 343 -4.86 31.63 70.51
CA THR A 343 -5.16 32.98 70.98
C THR A 343 -6.64 33.28 70.69
N PRO A 344 -7.37 33.86 71.67
CA PRO A 344 -8.79 34.16 71.46
C PRO A 344 -9.00 35.18 70.35
N THR A 345 -9.94 34.87 69.52
CA THR A 345 -10.35 35.73 68.36
C THR A 345 -10.98 37.02 68.89
N PRO A 346 -10.61 38.20 68.42
CA PRO A 346 -11.23 39.46 68.89
C PRO A 346 -12.72 39.49 68.47
N THR A 347 -13.55 39.94 69.40
CA THR A 347 -14.98 40.14 69.27
C THR A 347 -15.24 41.24 68.20
N PRO A 348 -16.16 41.04 67.28
CA PRO A 348 -16.42 42.04 66.24
C PRO A 348 -17.02 43.32 66.84
N THR A 349 -16.46 44.46 66.45
CA THR A 349 -16.97 45.79 66.78
C THR A 349 -18.33 46.01 66.08
N PRO A 350 -19.35 46.53 66.73
CA PRO A 350 -20.66 46.75 66.15
C PRO A 350 -20.60 47.80 65.05
N THR A 351 -21.23 47.49 63.92
CA THR A 351 -21.40 48.36 62.78
C THR A 351 -22.30 49.57 63.11
N PRO A 352 -21.93 50.80 62.77
CA PRO A 352 -22.77 51.96 63.05
C PRO A 352 -24.05 51.92 62.21
N THR A 353 -25.18 52.24 62.83
CA THR A 353 -26.51 52.38 62.27
C THR A 353 -26.55 53.58 61.26
N PRO A 354 -27.09 53.44 60.10
CA PRO A 354 -27.19 54.56 59.17
C PRO A 354 -28.17 55.62 59.65
N THR A 355 -27.76 56.87 59.55
CA THR A 355 -28.57 58.06 59.84
C THR A 355 -29.62 58.26 58.71
N PRO A 356 -30.88 58.58 59.07
CA PRO A 356 -31.91 58.79 58.06
C PRO A 356 -31.68 60.11 57.30
N THR A 357 -31.79 60.06 55.96
CA THR A 357 -31.76 61.23 55.10
C THR A 357 -33.10 61.97 55.18
N PRO A 358 -33.14 63.29 55.29
CA PRO A 358 -34.40 64.05 55.24
C PRO A 358 -34.91 64.17 53.79
N THR A 359 -36.19 63.92 53.62
CA THR A 359 -36.92 64.15 52.37
C THR A 359 -37.48 65.56 52.37
N PRO A 360 -37.51 66.22 51.16
CA PRO A 360 -38.07 67.57 50.97
C PRO A 360 -39.55 67.67 51.11
#